data_5df432f4ec14695e9d7782da876e6b74
#
_entry.id   5df432f4ec14695e9d7782da876e6b74
#
_cell.length_a   1.000
_cell.length_b   1.000
_cell.length_c   1.000
_cell.angle_alpha   90.00
_cell.angle_beta   90.00
_cell.angle_gamma   90.00
#
_symmetry.space_group_name_H-M   'P 1'
#
loop_
_entity.id
_entity.type
_entity.pdbx_description
1 polymer ?
#
loop_
_entity_poly.entity_id
_entity_poly.type
_entity_poly.pdbx_seq_one_letter_code
_entity_poly.pdbx_strand_id
1 'polypeptide(L)'
;MLTLEEFDAGGTSKNAIERRQRIVNLSDLFTYRIQLVDATLIDMDSEEGQAKFQAMNKRALDEGYEGLMIKPVSEGYKCKRSHAWLKIKPFIEVTLKVVELEEGTGKNEGLLGALVVEGEDDGKFFRLNVGSGLTDENREQIWENQDKVIGQLVEIRADAATQSQDADDVWSLRFPRFKTFRGFELGEKL
;
A
#
# COMPACT_ATOMS: atom_id res chain seq x y z
N MET A 1 -1.25 24.88 -6.98
CA MET A 1 -1.80 25.07 -8.33
C MET A 1 -0.63 25.40 -9.26
N LEU A 2 -0.67 24.92 -10.50
CA LEU A 2 0.25 25.31 -11.57
C LEU A 2 -0.39 26.45 -12.38
N THR A 3 0.45 27.29 -12.96
CA THR A 3 0.02 28.16 -14.07
C THR A 3 -0.02 27.35 -15.36
N LEU A 4 -0.60 27.89 -16.42
CA LEU A 4 -0.60 27.23 -17.73
C LEU A 4 0.82 27.01 -18.24
N GLU A 5 1.68 28.02 -18.12
CA GLU A 5 3.10 27.93 -18.50
C GLU A 5 3.85 26.83 -17.75
N GLU A 6 3.62 26.70 -16.41
CA GLU A 6 4.22 25.65 -15.60
C GLU A 6 3.70 24.24 -15.99
N PHE A 7 2.41 24.15 -16.38
CA PHE A 7 1.82 22.92 -16.87
C PHE A 7 2.44 22.50 -18.22
N ASP A 8 2.53 23.44 -19.15
CA ASP A 8 3.09 23.22 -20.49
C ASP A 8 4.60 22.89 -20.41
N ALA A 9 5.31 23.45 -19.43
CA ALA A 9 6.69 23.10 -19.11
C ALA A 9 6.85 21.75 -18.39
N GLY A 10 5.77 21.03 -18.09
CA GLY A 10 5.78 19.74 -17.43
C GLY A 10 6.01 19.79 -15.91
N GLY A 11 5.86 20.96 -15.28
CA GLY A 11 5.97 21.11 -13.83
C GLY A 11 6.50 22.47 -13.37
N THR A 12 6.85 22.56 -12.09
CA THR A 12 7.41 23.77 -11.47
C THR A 12 8.38 23.40 -10.35
N SER A 13 9.43 24.23 -10.18
CA SER A 13 10.34 24.14 -9.03
C SER A 13 9.75 24.75 -7.75
N LYS A 14 8.63 25.47 -7.84
CA LYS A 14 7.97 26.04 -6.66
C LYS A 14 7.57 24.94 -5.68
N ASN A 15 7.91 25.15 -4.43
CA ASN A 15 7.67 24.19 -3.36
C ASN A 15 6.17 24.00 -3.02
N ALA A 16 5.85 23.05 -2.14
CA ALA A 16 4.47 22.71 -1.82
C ALA A 16 3.72 23.87 -1.15
N ILE A 17 4.39 24.67 -0.30
CA ILE A 17 3.79 25.82 0.39
C ILE A 17 3.44 26.94 -0.61
N GLU A 18 4.37 27.28 -1.48
CA GLU A 18 4.16 28.31 -2.49
C GLU A 18 2.99 27.97 -3.42
N ARG A 19 2.91 26.69 -3.85
CA ARG A 19 1.79 26.22 -4.69
C ARG A 19 0.46 26.26 -3.95
N ARG A 20 0.46 25.91 -2.64
CA ARG A 20 -0.74 26.00 -1.81
C ARG A 20 -1.19 27.42 -1.61
N GLN A 21 -0.29 28.35 -1.34
CA GLN A 21 -0.62 29.77 -1.15
C GLN A 21 -1.37 30.34 -2.36
N ARG A 22 -1.02 29.93 -3.57
CA ARG A 22 -1.77 30.32 -4.77
C ARG A 22 -3.23 29.89 -4.74
N ILE A 23 -3.50 28.69 -4.23
CA ILE A 23 -4.88 28.17 -4.12
C ILE A 23 -5.62 28.91 -3.02
N VAL A 24 -4.96 29.15 -1.87
CA VAL A 24 -5.52 29.91 -0.75
C VAL A 24 -5.92 31.33 -1.21
N ASN A 25 -5.06 32.01 -1.98
CA ASN A 25 -5.34 33.33 -2.50
C ASN A 25 -6.54 33.39 -3.48
N LEU A 26 -6.98 32.25 -3.98
CA LEU A 26 -8.15 32.12 -4.86
C LEU A 26 -9.38 31.57 -4.13
N SER A 27 -9.29 31.31 -2.83
CA SER A 27 -10.36 30.64 -2.08
C SER A 27 -11.68 31.41 -2.07
N ASP A 28 -11.63 32.74 -2.12
CA ASP A 28 -12.82 33.60 -2.18
C ASP A 28 -13.62 33.41 -3.47
N LEU A 29 -13.01 32.84 -4.51
CA LEU A 29 -13.67 32.53 -5.79
C LEU A 29 -14.30 31.11 -5.76
N PHE A 30 -14.11 30.34 -4.69
CA PHE A 30 -14.61 28.99 -4.61
C PHE A 30 -16.12 28.99 -4.32
N THR A 31 -16.82 28.12 -5.01
CA THR A 31 -18.23 27.85 -4.78
C THR A 31 -18.39 26.68 -3.81
N TYR A 32 -19.63 26.40 -3.41
CA TYR A 32 -19.92 25.22 -2.57
C TYR A 32 -19.47 23.87 -3.19
N ARG A 33 -19.18 23.84 -4.49
CA ARG A 33 -18.70 22.65 -5.22
C ARG A 33 -17.18 22.49 -5.20
N ILE A 34 -16.45 23.54 -4.78
CA ILE A 34 -14.98 23.54 -4.74
C ILE A 34 -14.57 23.83 -3.30
N GLN A 35 -13.90 22.89 -2.68
CA GLN A 35 -13.42 23.05 -1.31
C GLN A 35 -11.90 22.91 -1.27
N LEU A 36 -11.28 23.70 -0.41
CA LEU A 36 -9.85 23.59 -0.14
C LEU A 36 -9.61 22.38 0.78
N VAL A 37 -8.87 21.41 0.28
CA VAL A 37 -8.46 20.25 1.10
C VAL A 37 -7.56 20.72 2.24
N ASP A 38 -7.81 20.24 3.45
CA ASP A 38 -6.96 20.52 4.61
C ASP A 38 -5.53 20.07 4.37
N ALA A 39 -4.59 20.90 4.79
CA ALA A 39 -3.18 20.55 4.81
C ALA A 39 -2.50 21.18 6.03
N THR A 40 -1.72 20.37 6.69
CA THR A 40 -0.99 20.75 7.90
C THR A 40 0.50 20.51 7.69
N LEU A 41 1.31 21.46 8.07
CA LEU A 41 2.75 21.29 8.12
C LEU A 41 3.11 20.48 9.37
N ILE A 42 3.87 19.39 9.17
CA ILE A 42 4.29 18.50 10.25
C ILE A 42 5.79 18.27 10.14
N ASP A 43 6.47 18.41 11.26
CA ASP A 43 7.85 17.98 11.44
C ASP A 43 7.84 16.50 11.83
N MET A 44 8.17 15.63 10.89
CA MET A 44 8.14 14.17 11.10
C MET A 44 9.31 13.67 11.97
N ASP A 45 10.32 14.48 12.21
CA ASP A 45 11.47 14.13 13.06
C ASP A 45 11.20 14.40 14.54
N SER A 46 10.13 15.14 14.86
CA SER A 46 9.69 15.42 16.23
C SER A 46 8.62 14.44 16.72
N GLU A 47 8.63 14.13 18.03
CA GLU A 47 7.59 13.31 18.66
C GLU A 47 6.19 13.94 18.54
N GLU A 48 6.09 15.27 18.68
CA GLU A 48 4.85 16.01 18.51
C GLU A 48 4.31 15.89 17.07
N GLY A 49 5.20 16.01 16.08
CA GLY A 49 4.84 15.87 14.68
C GLY A 49 4.37 14.45 14.33
N GLN A 50 5.04 13.43 14.86
CA GLN A 50 4.62 12.05 14.70
C GLN A 50 3.25 11.78 15.34
N ALA A 51 3.01 12.27 16.56
CA ALA A 51 1.72 12.16 17.23
C ALA A 51 0.60 12.86 16.43
N LYS A 52 0.88 14.05 15.90
CA LYS A 52 -0.07 14.80 15.06
C LYS A 52 -0.38 14.08 13.75
N PHE A 53 0.64 13.49 13.13
CA PHE A 53 0.44 12.66 11.93
C PHE A 53 -0.47 11.47 12.21
N GLN A 54 -0.24 10.73 13.30
CA GLN A 54 -1.08 9.58 13.70
C GLN A 54 -2.52 10.01 13.97
N ALA A 55 -2.73 11.12 14.68
CA ALA A 55 -4.06 11.65 14.93
C ALA A 55 -4.80 12.04 13.64
N MET A 56 -4.09 12.68 12.69
CA MET A 56 -4.67 13.02 11.39
C MET A 56 -5.00 11.78 10.56
N ASN A 57 -4.13 10.77 10.56
CA ASN A 57 -4.38 9.53 9.84
C ASN A 57 -5.59 8.79 10.40
N LYS A 58 -5.68 8.69 11.73
CA LYS A 58 -6.85 8.12 12.38
C LYS A 58 -8.13 8.87 12.01
N ARG A 59 -8.13 10.21 12.11
CA ARG A 59 -9.28 11.03 11.74
C ARG A 59 -9.70 10.80 10.30
N ALA A 60 -8.75 10.76 9.37
CA ALA A 60 -9.04 10.52 7.96
C ALA A 60 -9.75 9.17 7.74
N LEU A 61 -9.32 8.13 8.43
CA LEU A 61 -9.94 6.80 8.34
C LEU A 61 -11.33 6.78 9.00
N ASP A 62 -11.49 7.39 10.18
CA ASP A 62 -12.76 7.50 10.89
C ASP A 62 -13.82 8.28 10.06
N GLU A 63 -13.38 9.26 9.27
CA GLU A 63 -14.21 10.04 8.35
C GLU A 63 -14.45 9.35 6.98
N GLY A 64 -13.92 8.13 6.77
CA GLY A 64 -14.12 7.32 5.57
C GLY A 64 -13.21 7.66 4.39
N TYR A 65 -12.14 8.43 4.60
CA TYR A 65 -11.12 8.65 3.57
C TYR A 65 -10.21 7.42 3.43
N GLU A 66 -9.60 7.25 2.26
CA GLU A 66 -8.64 6.16 2.01
C GLU A 66 -7.31 6.32 2.78
N GLY A 67 -7.08 7.45 3.42
CA GLY A 67 -5.86 7.79 4.15
C GLY A 67 -5.33 9.18 3.82
N LEU A 68 -4.04 9.40 4.00
CA LEU A 68 -3.39 10.70 3.84
C LEU A 68 -2.48 10.76 2.61
N MET A 69 -2.21 12.00 2.16
CA MET A 69 -1.16 12.30 1.19
C MET A 69 -0.04 13.10 1.86
N ILE A 70 1.17 12.54 1.89
CA ILE A 70 2.37 13.25 2.38
C ILE A 70 3.10 13.85 1.19
N LYS A 71 3.53 15.09 1.35
CA LYS A 71 4.29 15.85 0.34
C LYS A 71 5.47 16.52 1.00
N PRO A 72 6.72 16.22 0.62
CA PRO A 72 7.87 16.99 1.07
C PRO A 72 7.69 18.48 0.74
N VAL A 73 7.99 19.32 1.72
CA VAL A 73 7.80 20.78 1.56
C VAL A 73 8.70 21.35 0.48
N SER A 74 9.96 20.91 0.44
CA SER A 74 11.01 21.39 -0.47
C SER A 74 10.81 21.02 -1.93
N GLU A 75 9.99 20.00 -2.21
CA GLU A 75 9.88 19.46 -3.56
C GLU A 75 8.96 20.30 -4.45
N GLY A 76 9.42 20.49 -5.68
CA GLY A 76 8.61 21.03 -6.77
C GLY A 76 7.49 20.07 -7.19
N TYR A 77 6.84 20.39 -8.30
CA TYR A 77 5.83 19.50 -8.90
C TYR A 77 6.23 19.12 -10.32
N LYS A 78 6.11 17.83 -10.62
CA LYS A 78 6.32 17.27 -11.96
C LYS A 78 5.00 16.71 -12.48
N CYS A 79 4.62 17.01 -13.71
CA CYS A 79 3.42 16.49 -14.39
C CYS A 79 3.61 15.01 -14.81
N LYS A 80 4.26 14.21 -13.96
CA LYS A 80 4.48 12.77 -14.14
C LYS A 80 4.56 12.07 -12.79
N ARG A 81 4.59 10.74 -12.80
CA ARG A 81 4.78 9.95 -11.59
C ARG A 81 6.06 10.37 -10.86
N SER A 82 5.96 10.62 -9.57
CA SER A 82 7.05 11.13 -8.72
C SER A 82 6.98 10.52 -7.34
N HIS A 83 8.13 10.30 -6.70
CA HIS A 83 8.23 9.86 -5.30
C HIS A 83 8.00 11.00 -4.30
N ALA A 84 7.83 12.26 -4.78
CA ALA A 84 7.53 13.41 -3.93
C ALA A 84 6.09 13.43 -3.37
N TRP A 85 5.23 12.50 -3.81
CA TRP A 85 3.87 12.37 -3.30
C TRP A 85 3.65 10.95 -2.81
N LEU A 86 3.53 10.80 -1.50
CA LEU A 86 3.35 9.50 -0.85
C LEU A 86 1.90 9.36 -0.37
N LYS A 87 1.22 8.34 -0.85
CA LYS A 87 -0.11 7.98 -0.37
C LYS A 87 0.03 7.00 0.79
N ILE A 88 -0.47 7.40 1.95
CA ILE A 88 -0.57 6.55 3.13
C ILE A 88 -1.95 5.92 3.11
N LYS A 89 -1.99 4.59 3.06
CA LYS A 89 -3.21 3.79 3.15
C LYS A 89 -3.10 2.81 4.30
N PRO A 90 -4.21 2.48 4.96
CA PRO A 90 -4.23 1.34 5.86
C PRO A 90 -3.87 0.06 5.09
N PHE A 91 -3.34 -0.89 5.80
CA PHE A 91 -3.15 -2.25 5.32
C PHE A 91 -3.54 -3.22 6.43
N ILE A 92 -3.86 -4.44 6.03
CA ILE A 92 -4.06 -5.57 6.93
C ILE A 92 -2.93 -6.57 6.73
N GLU A 93 -2.65 -7.35 7.75
CA GLU A 93 -1.72 -8.47 7.72
C GLU A 93 -2.48 -9.72 8.10
N VAL A 94 -2.33 -10.77 7.31
CA VAL A 94 -3.01 -12.05 7.46
C VAL A 94 -1.97 -13.14 7.42
N THR A 95 -2.06 -14.13 8.30
CA THR A 95 -1.15 -15.27 8.34
C THR A 95 -1.86 -16.52 7.84
N LEU A 96 -1.40 -17.06 6.71
CA LEU A 96 -2.00 -18.22 6.04
C LEU A 96 -0.96 -19.29 5.78
N LYS A 97 -1.42 -20.53 5.57
CA LYS A 97 -0.56 -21.66 5.24
C LYS A 97 -0.34 -21.77 3.74
N VAL A 98 0.89 -22.01 3.32
CA VAL A 98 1.21 -22.38 1.93
C VAL A 98 0.76 -23.81 1.68
N VAL A 99 -0.14 -24.01 0.71
CA VAL A 99 -0.69 -25.32 0.36
C VAL A 99 -0.21 -25.82 -0.99
N GLU A 100 0.17 -24.91 -1.89
CA GLU A 100 0.65 -25.25 -3.23
C GLU A 100 1.57 -24.12 -3.73
N LEU A 101 2.42 -24.43 -4.71
CA LEU A 101 3.28 -23.49 -5.41
C LEU A 101 2.89 -23.48 -6.90
N GLU A 102 2.68 -22.32 -7.44
CA GLU A 102 2.33 -22.12 -8.85
C GLU A 102 3.56 -21.65 -9.61
N GLU A 103 3.85 -22.31 -10.74
CA GLU A 103 4.95 -21.93 -11.62
C GLU A 103 4.69 -20.56 -12.27
N GLY A 104 5.73 -19.78 -12.42
CA GLY A 104 5.66 -18.50 -13.11
C GLY A 104 5.55 -18.62 -14.62
N THR A 105 5.21 -17.51 -15.26
CA THR A 105 5.15 -17.40 -16.72
C THR A 105 6.05 -16.28 -17.20
N GLY A 106 6.43 -16.32 -18.49
CA GLY A 106 7.28 -15.30 -19.09
C GLY A 106 8.66 -15.22 -18.45
N LYS A 107 9.01 -14.07 -17.84
CA LYS A 107 10.32 -13.91 -17.19
C LYS A 107 10.50 -14.82 -15.96
N ASN A 108 9.45 -15.35 -15.39
CA ASN A 108 9.48 -16.23 -14.22
C ASN A 108 9.24 -17.71 -14.59
N GLU A 109 9.30 -18.08 -15.85
CA GLU A 109 9.19 -19.47 -16.29
C GLU A 109 10.34 -20.29 -15.67
N GLY A 110 10.02 -21.46 -15.12
CA GLY A 110 10.96 -22.29 -14.34
C GLY A 110 11.23 -21.80 -12.91
N LEU A 111 10.55 -20.77 -12.45
CA LEU A 111 10.64 -20.20 -11.11
C LEU A 111 9.26 -20.10 -10.45
N LEU A 112 9.20 -19.73 -9.19
CA LEU A 112 7.92 -19.50 -8.50
C LEU A 112 7.16 -18.33 -9.14
N GLY A 113 5.91 -18.57 -9.54
CA GLY A 113 4.95 -17.56 -9.95
C GLY A 113 4.21 -16.97 -8.76
N ALA A 114 3.55 -17.84 -7.97
CA ALA A 114 2.81 -17.46 -6.78
C ALA A 114 2.82 -18.57 -5.72
N LEU A 115 2.63 -18.17 -4.47
CA LEU A 115 2.26 -19.06 -3.38
C LEU A 115 0.74 -19.21 -3.39
N VAL A 116 0.22 -20.43 -3.42
CA VAL A 116 -1.20 -20.70 -3.14
C VAL A 116 -1.32 -20.88 -1.63
N VAL A 117 -2.12 -20.04 -1.01
CA VAL A 117 -2.26 -19.98 0.44
C VAL A 117 -3.69 -20.17 0.87
N GLU A 118 -3.89 -20.83 2.01
CA GLU A 118 -5.21 -20.96 2.62
C GLU A 118 -5.12 -20.98 4.14
N GLY A 119 -6.24 -20.68 4.80
CA GLY A 119 -6.38 -20.73 6.24
C GLY A 119 -7.39 -19.75 6.78
N GLU A 120 -7.60 -19.81 8.08
CA GLU A 120 -8.48 -18.91 8.80
C GLU A 120 -7.65 -17.86 9.54
N ASP A 121 -8.06 -16.59 9.42
CA ASP A 121 -7.51 -15.47 10.16
C ASP A 121 -8.66 -14.51 10.48
N ASP A 122 -8.73 -14.03 11.73
CA ASP A 122 -9.80 -13.14 12.23
C ASP A 122 -11.23 -13.63 11.87
N GLY A 123 -11.48 -14.95 12.02
CA GLY A 123 -12.77 -15.59 11.75
C GLY A 123 -13.19 -15.60 10.27
N LYS A 124 -12.25 -15.40 9.36
CA LYS A 124 -12.46 -15.44 7.90
C LYS A 124 -11.59 -16.51 7.28
N PHE A 125 -12.18 -17.35 6.46
CA PHE A 125 -11.43 -18.33 5.68
C PHE A 125 -10.98 -17.72 4.35
N PHE A 126 -9.67 -17.78 4.11
CA PHE A 126 -9.02 -17.27 2.91
C PHE A 126 -8.47 -18.41 2.06
N ARG A 127 -8.57 -18.26 0.74
CA ARG A 127 -7.82 -19.06 -0.25
C ARG A 127 -7.49 -18.19 -1.45
N LEU A 128 -6.21 -17.98 -1.74
CA LEU A 128 -5.77 -17.07 -2.80
C LEU A 128 -4.33 -17.32 -3.22
N ASN A 129 -3.95 -16.72 -4.35
CA ASN A 129 -2.59 -16.73 -4.86
C ASN A 129 -1.86 -15.45 -4.48
N VAL A 130 -0.61 -15.56 -4.03
CA VAL A 130 0.25 -14.46 -3.65
C VAL A 130 1.52 -14.47 -4.49
N GLY A 131 1.54 -13.68 -5.55
CA GLY A 131 2.69 -13.54 -6.46
C GLY A 131 3.45 -12.22 -6.33
N SER A 132 2.88 -11.23 -5.63
CA SER A 132 3.53 -9.93 -5.40
C SER A 132 4.33 -9.92 -4.10
N GLY A 133 5.36 -9.07 -4.02
CA GLY A 133 6.23 -8.93 -2.83
C GLY A 133 7.41 -9.90 -2.80
N LEU A 134 7.46 -10.87 -3.69
CA LEU A 134 8.58 -11.79 -3.87
C LEU A 134 9.66 -11.16 -4.73
N THR A 135 10.92 -11.24 -4.29
CA THR A 135 12.09 -10.90 -5.10
C THR A 135 12.41 -12.04 -6.08
N ASP A 136 13.23 -11.77 -7.09
CA ASP A 136 13.65 -12.82 -8.03
C ASP A 136 14.45 -13.92 -7.29
N GLU A 137 15.27 -13.55 -6.29
CA GLU A 137 15.98 -14.48 -5.42
C GLU A 137 15.01 -15.33 -4.57
N ASN A 138 13.96 -14.73 -3.98
CA ASN A 138 12.94 -15.49 -3.25
C ASN A 138 12.26 -16.52 -4.16
N ARG A 139 11.96 -16.16 -5.40
CA ARG A 139 11.31 -17.06 -6.36
C ARG A 139 12.16 -18.28 -6.68
N GLU A 140 13.45 -18.09 -6.91
CA GLU A 140 14.42 -19.16 -7.16
C GLU A 140 14.55 -20.08 -5.94
N GLN A 141 14.85 -19.52 -4.78
CA GLN A 141 15.05 -20.28 -3.54
C GLN A 141 13.82 -21.11 -3.13
N ILE A 142 12.62 -20.52 -3.26
CA ILE A 142 11.36 -21.21 -2.94
C ILE A 142 11.11 -22.33 -3.93
N TRP A 143 11.32 -22.08 -5.23
CA TRP A 143 11.10 -23.08 -6.28
C TRP A 143 12.03 -24.27 -6.18
N GLU A 144 13.29 -24.06 -5.80
CA GLU A 144 14.26 -25.13 -5.55
C GLU A 144 13.99 -25.93 -4.27
N ASN A 145 13.26 -25.36 -3.31
CA ASN A 145 13.02 -25.94 -1.98
C ASN A 145 11.52 -26.16 -1.68
N GLN A 146 10.73 -26.54 -2.69
CA GLN A 146 9.27 -26.66 -2.59
C GLN A 146 8.78 -27.45 -1.38
N ASP A 147 9.40 -28.62 -1.13
CA ASP A 147 9.04 -29.49 0.00
C ASP A 147 9.22 -28.85 1.37
N LYS A 148 10.11 -27.86 1.48
CA LYS A 148 10.36 -27.13 2.73
C LYS A 148 9.43 -25.93 2.92
N VAL A 149 8.77 -25.49 1.85
CA VAL A 149 7.92 -24.30 1.85
C VAL A 149 6.46 -24.67 2.00
N ILE A 150 6.03 -25.76 1.35
CA ILE A 150 4.66 -26.26 1.51
C ILE A 150 4.42 -26.64 2.97
N GLY A 151 3.33 -26.12 3.54
CA GLY A 151 2.95 -26.27 4.93
C GLY A 151 3.43 -25.14 5.85
N GLN A 152 4.36 -24.28 5.42
CA GLN A 152 4.77 -23.12 6.22
C GLN A 152 3.67 -22.07 6.28
N LEU A 153 3.66 -21.34 7.39
CA LEU A 153 2.86 -20.12 7.55
C LEU A 153 3.57 -18.94 6.89
N VAL A 154 2.82 -18.14 6.20
CA VAL A 154 3.30 -16.92 5.54
C VAL A 154 2.47 -15.72 5.95
N GLU A 155 3.15 -14.64 6.31
CA GLU A 155 2.51 -13.35 6.56
C GLU A 155 2.34 -12.59 5.25
N ILE A 156 1.11 -12.19 4.99
CA ILE A 156 0.69 -11.51 3.76
C ILE A 156 0.14 -10.14 4.15
N ARG A 157 0.66 -9.10 3.52
CA ARG A 157 0.11 -7.75 3.64
C ARG A 157 -0.83 -7.46 2.48
N ALA A 158 -1.99 -6.88 2.78
CA ALA A 158 -2.98 -6.50 1.78
C ALA A 158 -3.65 -5.16 2.10
N ASP A 159 -4.29 -4.54 1.11
CA ASP A 159 -5.01 -3.27 1.32
C ASP A 159 -6.33 -3.51 2.08
N ALA A 160 -7.00 -4.64 1.86
CA ALA A 160 -8.24 -5.03 2.55
C ALA A 160 -8.55 -6.52 2.34
N ALA A 161 -9.37 -7.09 3.22
CA ALA A 161 -10.08 -8.33 2.96
C ALA A 161 -11.34 -8.04 2.12
N THR A 162 -11.63 -8.91 1.14
CA THR A 162 -12.81 -8.83 0.27
C THR A 162 -13.49 -10.18 0.23
N GLN A 163 -14.81 -10.19 0.28
CA GLN A 163 -15.58 -11.42 0.13
C GLN A 163 -15.66 -11.81 -1.34
N SER A 164 -15.52 -13.10 -1.64
CA SER A 164 -15.73 -13.63 -2.99
C SER A 164 -17.20 -13.49 -3.36
N GLN A 165 -17.49 -13.10 -4.60
CA GLN A 165 -18.87 -13.05 -5.10
C GLN A 165 -19.42 -14.44 -5.48
N ASP A 166 -18.52 -15.39 -5.69
CA ASP A 166 -18.86 -16.73 -6.18
C ASP A 166 -18.89 -17.83 -5.10
N ALA A 167 -18.48 -17.48 -3.86
CA ALA A 167 -18.44 -18.41 -2.72
C ALA A 167 -18.74 -17.67 -1.41
N ASP A 168 -19.86 -17.99 -0.80
CA ASP A 168 -20.40 -17.26 0.35
C ASP A 168 -19.48 -17.24 1.60
N ASP A 169 -18.59 -18.23 1.75
CA ASP A 169 -17.74 -18.37 2.93
C ASP A 169 -16.23 -18.18 2.67
N VAL A 170 -15.81 -17.86 1.43
CA VAL A 170 -14.40 -17.69 1.07
C VAL A 170 -14.07 -16.21 0.89
N TRP A 171 -13.06 -15.77 1.63
CA TRP A 171 -12.51 -14.42 1.54
C TRP A 171 -11.27 -14.39 0.65
N SER A 172 -11.03 -13.24 0.06
CA SER A 172 -9.84 -12.92 -0.70
C SER A 172 -9.18 -11.66 -0.15
N LEU A 173 -7.99 -11.32 -0.66
CA LEU A 173 -7.24 -10.15 -0.27
C LEU A 173 -7.05 -9.21 -1.46
N ARG A 174 -7.29 -7.92 -1.25
CA ARG A 174 -7.04 -6.91 -2.26
C ARG A 174 -5.57 -6.53 -2.29
N PHE A 175 -4.90 -6.74 -3.42
CA PHE A 175 -3.47 -6.51 -3.62
C PHE A 175 -2.58 -7.23 -2.59
N PRO A 176 -2.69 -8.57 -2.47
CA PRO A 176 -1.88 -9.34 -1.55
C PRO A 176 -0.40 -9.26 -1.93
N ARG A 177 0.45 -9.14 -0.93
CA ARG A 177 1.92 -9.07 -1.06
C ARG A 177 2.55 -9.95 -0.01
N PHE A 178 3.43 -10.82 -0.42
CA PHE A 178 4.29 -11.58 0.48
C PHE A 178 5.10 -10.62 1.37
N LYS A 179 5.16 -10.92 2.66
CA LYS A 179 5.98 -10.18 3.63
C LYS A 179 7.11 -11.04 4.17
N THR A 180 6.80 -12.18 4.78
CA THR A 180 7.79 -13.09 5.36
C THR A 180 7.18 -14.45 5.64
N PHE A 181 8.03 -15.48 5.77
CA PHE A 181 7.63 -16.76 6.37
C PHE A 181 7.61 -16.66 7.89
N ARG A 182 6.76 -17.48 8.52
CA ARG A 182 6.57 -17.56 9.98
C ARG A 182 6.88 -18.95 10.55
N GLY A 183 7.44 -19.86 9.75
CA GLY A 183 7.65 -21.24 10.14
C GLY A 183 6.39 -22.12 10.00
N PHE A 184 6.33 -23.22 10.73
CA PHE A 184 5.24 -24.20 10.62
C PHE A 184 4.17 -24.04 11.70
N GLU A 185 4.46 -23.32 12.79
CA GLU A 185 3.56 -23.09 13.91
C GLU A 185 3.36 -21.61 14.19
N LEU A 186 2.16 -21.24 14.67
CA LEU A 186 1.85 -19.87 15.06
C LEU A 186 2.78 -19.46 16.22
N GLY A 187 3.50 -18.37 16.02
CA GLY A 187 4.44 -17.82 17.01
C GLY A 187 5.90 -18.17 16.78
N GLU A 188 6.25 -19.06 15.85
CA GLU A 188 7.62 -19.23 15.39
C GLU A 188 8.13 -17.92 14.75
N LYS A 189 9.34 -17.52 15.11
CA LYS A 189 10.08 -16.45 14.45
C LYS A 189 11.29 -17.11 13.78
N LEU A 190 11.28 -17.11 12.46
CA LEU A 190 12.45 -17.42 11.65
C LEU A 190 13.36 -16.22 11.57
#